data_25bca0f47fd29f87f163e9f7d4927b88
#
_entry.id   25bca0f47fd29f87f163e9f7d4927b88
#
_cell.length_a   1.000
_cell.length_b   1.000
_cell.length_c   1.000
_cell.angle_alpha   90.00
_cell.angle_beta   90.00
_cell.angle_gamma   90.00
#
_symmetry.space_group_name_H-M   'P 1'
#
loop_
_entity.id
_entity.type
_entity.pdbx_description
1 polymer ?
#
loop_
_entity_poly.entity_id
_entity_poly.type
_entity_poly.pdbx_seq_one_letter_code
_entity_poly.pdbx_strand_id
1 'polypeptide(L)'
;MIATRHTSSLVGKRTDCMTHNRIWDLLGALSGTVAVVLTIAAVVLIDPYDEATNPNPTQSSAALAQAALANRDDAQSGSYLGLASAFLLLWFLGYLHRHLRRAEGAEGWLASVAYGGGLVTVGLLLLLVSFSLAESELAAYGEDTQVAKTFFVYGWNFTSVLTPPLGALVAATTVIGFRFAALPRWLTWVSALLVAAMLGIALTGEGLPTFIGLGWVAVVSLVLFVQTWRDR
;
A
#
# COMPACT_ATOMS: atom_id res chain seq x y z
N MET A 1 34.57 50.93 -5.12
CA MET A 1 34.19 50.07 -6.25
C MET A 1 34.39 48.59 -5.89
N ILE A 2 33.69 48.07 -4.85
CA ILE A 2 33.74 46.65 -4.42
C ILE A 2 32.39 46.33 -3.78
N ALA A 3 31.36 45.93 -4.49
CA ALA A 3 30.11 45.39 -3.92
C ALA A 3 29.20 44.64 -4.92
N THR A 4 29.70 43.89 -5.91
CA THR A 4 28.85 43.22 -6.89
C THR A 4 29.15 41.74 -7.14
N ARG A 5 29.95 41.03 -6.30
CA ARG A 5 30.32 39.62 -6.57
C ARG A 5 29.67 38.57 -5.69
N HIS A 6 28.82 38.90 -4.70
CA HIS A 6 28.28 37.92 -3.75
C HIS A 6 26.82 37.43 -4.02
N THR A 7 26.09 38.11 -4.89
CA THR A 7 24.67 37.78 -5.12
C THR A 7 24.42 36.63 -6.10
N SER A 8 25.32 36.36 -7.04
CA SER A 8 25.15 35.29 -8.05
C SER A 8 25.29 33.86 -7.49
N SER A 9 26.11 33.67 -6.45
CA SER A 9 26.33 32.35 -5.82
C SER A 9 25.13 31.87 -4.99
N LEU A 10 24.34 32.77 -4.42
CA LEU A 10 23.17 32.43 -3.60
C LEU A 10 21.94 32.08 -4.45
N VAL A 11 21.83 32.65 -5.66
CA VAL A 11 20.73 32.37 -6.59
C VAL A 11 20.90 30.97 -7.20
N GLY A 12 22.10 30.58 -7.59
CA GLY A 12 22.37 29.23 -8.12
C GLY A 12 22.08 28.11 -7.12
N LYS A 13 22.48 28.28 -5.84
CA LYS A 13 22.19 27.31 -4.78
C LYS A 13 20.70 27.17 -4.47
N ARG A 14 19.90 28.23 -4.63
CA ARG A 14 18.44 28.20 -4.38
C ARG A 14 17.72 27.46 -5.51
N THR A 15 18.12 27.61 -6.74
CA THR A 15 17.52 26.89 -7.88
C THR A 15 17.82 25.39 -7.82
N ASP A 16 19.06 25.00 -7.48
CA ASP A 16 19.42 23.58 -7.33
C ASP A 16 18.68 22.87 -6.19
N CYS A 17 18.48 23.55 -5.08
CA CYS A 17 17.75 23.00 -3.94
C CYS A 17 16.24 22.84 -4.23
N MET A 18 15.65 23.76 -5.01
CA MET A 18 14.24 23.67 -5.41
C MET A 18 13.98 22.54 -6.42
N THR A 19 14.87 22.33 -7.38
CA THR A 19 14.76 21.24 -8.36
C THR A 19 14.97 19.88 -7.72
N HIS A 20 15.90 19.75 -6.79
CA HIS A 20 16.16 18.51 -6.06
C HIS A 20 14.95 18.04 -5.23
N ASN A 21 14.34 18.94 -4.46
CA ASN A 21 13.16 18.60 -3.66
C ASN A 21 11.97 18.15 -4.51
N ARG A 22 11.84 18.66 -5.71
CA ARG A 22 10.74 18.36 -6.64
C ARG A 22 10.83 16.95 -7.22
N ILE A 23 12.02 16.46 -7.51
CA ILE A 23 12.23 15.07 -7.97
C ILE A 23 11.77 14.09 -6.89
N TRP A 24 12.12 14.34 -5.65
CA TRP A 24 11.68 13.50 -4.52
C TRP A 24 10.17 13.53 -4.31
N ASP A 25 9.51 14.65 -4.55
CA ASP A 25 8.05 14.76 -4.48
C ASP A 25 7.37 13.96 -5.61
N LEU A 26 7.90 14.01 -6.82
CA LEU A 26 7.39 13.20 -7.93
C LEU A 26 7.60 11.70 -7.71
N LEU A 27 8.79 11.30 -7.26
CA LEU A 27 9.08 9.91 -6.93
C LEU A 27 8.20 9.41 -5.79
N GLY A 28 8.01 10.23 -4.73
CA GLY A 28 7.12 9.91 -3.63
C GLY A 28 5.66 9.79 -4.05
N ALA A 29 5.19 10.66 -4.93
CA ALA A 29 3.84 10.58 -5.45
C ALA A 29 3.64 9.33 -6.34
N LEU A 30 4.59 9.00 -7.23
CA LEU A 30 4.47 7.85 -8.14
C LEU A 30 4.62 6.49 -7.42
N SER A 31 5.38 6.45 -6.33
CA SER A 31 5.69 5.19 -5.62
C SER A 31 4.44 4.44 -5.16
N GLY A 32 3.36 5.13 -4.81
CA GLY A 32 2.09 4.49 -4.43
C GLY A 32 1.43 3.72 -5.58
N THR A 33 1.41 4.29 -6.79
CA THR A 33 0.87 3.59 -7.97
C THR A 33 1.71 2.37 -8.32
N VAL A 34 3.03 2.51 -8.33
CA VAL A 34 3.95 1.39 -8.62
C VAL A 34 3.79 0.29 -7.56
N ALA A 35 3.69 0.67 -6.29
CA ALA A 35 3.48 -0.28 -5.20
C ALA A 35 2.19 -1.10 -5.40
N VAL A 36 1.08 -0.45 -5.73
CA VAL A 36 -0.20 -1.17 -5.97
C VAL A 36 -0.08 -2.11 -7.16
N VAL A 37 0.57 -1.71 -8.25
CA VAL A 37 0.81 -2.60 -9.40
C VAL A 37 1.64 -3.82 -8.98
N LEU A 38 2.71 -3.63 -8.19
CA LEU A 38 3.51 -4.73 -7.67
C LEU A 38 2.72 -5.61 -6.69
N THR A 39 1.84 -5.03 -5.86
CA THR A 39 0.95 -5.82 -4.99
C THR A 39 0.02 -6.70 -5.80
N ILE A 40 -0.60 -6.17 -6.86
CA ILE A 40 -1.49 -6.96 -7.73
C ILE A 40 -0.69 -8.07 -8.42
N ALA A 41 0.49 -7.78 -8.95
CA ALA A 41 1.35 -8.79 -9.56
C ALA A 41 1.77 -9.86 -8.54
N ALA A 42 2.10 -9.47 -7.31
CA ALA A 42 2.43 -10.38 -6.22
C ALA A 42 1.26 -11.32 -5.91
N VAL A 43 0.04 -10.78 -5.77
CA VAL A 43 -1.16 -11.58 -5.49
C VAL A 43 -1.43 -12.58 -6.61
N VAL A 44 -1.33 -12.15 -7.88
CA VAL A 44 -1.55 -13.03 -9.04
C VAL A 44 -0.53 -14.19 -9.10
N LEU A 45 0.72 -13.95 -8.66
CA LEU A 45 1.75 -15.00 -8.61
C LEU A 45 1.59 -15.94 -7.41
N ILE A 46 1.17 -15.38 -6.25
CA ILE A 46 1.00 -16.17 -5.02
C ILE A 46 -0.27 -17.04 -5.09
N ASP A 47 -1.33 -16.51 -5.70
CA ASP A 47 -2.65 -17.16 -5.78
C ASP A 47 -3.13 -17.16 -7.26
N PRO A 48 -2.58 -18.05 -8.10
CA PRO A 48 -3.03 -18.15 -9.48
C PRO A 48 -4.51 -18.59 -9.51
N TYR A 49 -5.35 -17.80 -10.17
CA TYR A 49 -6.81 -18.04 -10.34
C TYR A 49 -7.11 -19.26 -11.24
N ASP A 50 -6.52 -20.39 -10.96
CA ASP A 50 -6.88 -21.65 -11.61
C ASP A 50 -7.83 -22.42 -10.69
N GLU A 51 -9.10 -22.55 -11.10
CA GLU A 51 -10.13 -23.27 -10.31
C GLU A 51 -9.73 -24.72 -9.98
N ALA A 52 -8.87 -25.33 -10.80
CA ALA A 52 -8.40 -26.70 -10.58
C ALA A 52 -7.30 -26.81 -9.52
N THR A 53 -6.51 -25.74 -9.33
CA THR A 53 -5.36 -25.68 -8.40
C THR A 53 -5.57 -24.72 -7.25
N ASN A 54 -6.67 -23.97 -7.25
CA ASN A 54 -6.94 -22.96 -6.21
C ASN A 54 -7.10 -23.62 -4.84
N PRO A 55 -6.14 -23.46 -3.93
CA PRO A 55 -6.20 -24.09 -2.63
C PRO A 55 -7.35 -23.50 -1.80
N ASN A 56 -8.19 -24.38 -1.24
CA ASN A 56 -9.30 -23.99 -0.39
C ASN A 56 -9.03 -24.46 1.05
N PRO A 57 -9.29 -23.65 2.09
CA PRO A 57 -9.11 -24.03 3.50
C PRO A 57 -9.79 -25.37 3.90
N THR A 58 -10.80 -25.80 3.15
CA THR A 58 -11.50 -27.08 3.38
C THR A 58 -10.76 -28.30 2.85
N GLN A 59 -9.74 -28.12 2.02
CA GLN A 59 -8.94 -29.21 1.46
C GLN A 59 -8.07 -29.89 2.52
N SER A 60 -7.64 -31.13 2.21
CA SER A 60 -6.72 -31.85 3.07
C SER A 60 -5.34 -31.16 3.14
N SER A 61 -4.64 -31.32 4.26
CA SER A 61 -3.29 -30.75 4.43
C SER A 61 -2.31 -31.26 3.34
N ALA A 62 -2.45 -32.50 2.90
CA ALA A 62 -1.63 -33.06 1.83
C ALA A 62 -1.89 -32.39 0.46
N ALA A 63 -3.15 -32.11 0.12
CA ALA A 63 -3.50 -31.41 -1.11
C ALA A 63 -2.97 -29.96 -1.12
N LEU A 64 -3.09 -29.25 0.01
CA LEU A 64 -2.56 -27.90 0.17
C LEU A 64 -1.03 -27.90 0.05
N ALA A 65 -0.32 -28.84 0.68
CA ALA A 65 1.12 -28.96 0.58
C ALA A 65 1.58 -29.24 -0.88
N GLN A 66 0.84 -30.08 -1.63
CA GLN A 66 1.13 -30.30 -3.05
C GLN A 66 0.93 -29.05 -3.90
N ALA A 67 -0.15 -28.30 -3.67
CA ALA A 67 -0.40 -27.03 -4.36
C ALA A 67 0.70 -26.00 -4.05
N ALA A 68 1.11 -25.86 -2.78
CA ALA A 68 2.20 -24.97 -2.36
C ALA A 68 3.54 -25.36 -3.01
N LEU A 69 3.83 -26.65 -3.14
CA LEU A 69 5.03 -27.15 -3.84
C LEU A 69 4.98 -26.85 -5.34
N ALA A 70 3.83 -27.08 -5.98
CA ALA A 70 3.67 -26.84 -7.40
C ALA A 70 3.86 -25.36 -7.77
N ASN A 71 3.45 -24.43 -6.88
CA ASN A 71 3.51 -22.98 -7.09
C ASN A 71 4.68 -22.31 -6.35
N ARG A 72 5.65 -23.07 -5.84
CA ARG A 72 6.72 -22.54 -4.96
C ARG A 72 7.51 -21.39 -5.58
N ASP A 73 7.96 -21.54 -6.83
CA ASP A 73 8.80 -20.53 -7.50
C ASP A 73 8.00 -19.25 -7.77
N ASP A 74 6.71 -19.39 -8.15
CA ASP A 74 5.82 -18.25 -8.37
C ASP A 74 5.47 -17.56 -7.04
N ALA A 75 5.17 -18.33 -5.99
CA ALA A 75 4.92 -17.79 -4.64
C ALA A 75 6.14 -17.05 -4.07
N GLN A 76 7.35 -17.57 -4.28
CA GLN A 76 8.59 -16.91 -3.88
C GLN A 76 8.81 -15.62 -4.67
N SER A 77 8.62 -15.64 -5.98
CA SER A 77 8.73 -14.45 -6.83
C SER A 77 7.68 -13.39 -6.46
N GLY A 78 6.44 -13.80 -6.23
CA GLY A 78 5.36 -12.95 -5.75
C GLY A 78 5.68 -12.32 -4.39
N SER A 79 6.28 -13.09 -3.49
CA SER A 79 6.69 -12.59 -2.16
C SER A 79 7.77 -11.52 -2.26
N TYR A 80 8.75 -11.64 -3.15
CA TYR A 80 9.73 -10.57 -3.40
C TYR A 80 9.10 -9.31 -3.97
N LEU A 81 8.12 -9.45 -4.87
CA LEU A 81 7.35 -8.30 -5.37
C LEU A 81 6.53 -7.64 -4.24
N GLY A 82 5.96 -8.45 -3.34
CA GLY A 82 5.27 -7.97 -2.14
C GLY A 82 6.18 -7.16 -1.22
N LEU A 83 7.42 -7.61 -0.97
CA LEU A 83 8.42 -6.87 -0.21
C LEU A 83 8.79 -5.53 -0.87
N ALA A 84 9.02 -5.54 -2.19
CA ALA A 84 9.31 -4.33 -2.95
C ALA A 84 8.11 -3.35 -2.93
N SER A 85 6.88 -3.88 -3.03
CA SER A 85 5.66 -3.09 -2.89
C SER A 85 5.56 -2.43 -1.51
N ALA A 86 5.78 -3.17 -0.43
CA ALA A 86 5.75 -2.66 0.93
C ALA A 86 6.75 -1.50 1.12
N PHE A 87 7.97 -1.63 0.58
CA PHE A 87 8.97 -0.56 0.60
C PHE A 87 8.47 0.71 -0.11
N LEU A 88 7.89 0.57 -1.31
CA LEU A 88 7.37 1.70 -2.08
C LEU A 88 6.13 2.32 -1.43
N LEU A 89 5.27 1.53 -0.77
CA LEU A 89 4.16 2.03 0.02
C LEU A 89 4.63 2.88 1.20
N LEU A 90 5.68 2.48 1.91
CA LEU A 90 6.27 3.29 2.98
C LEU A 90 6.74 4.64 2.46
N TRP A 91 7.37 4.66 1.27
CA TRP A 91 7.81 5.88 0.62
C TRP A 91 6.63 6.80 0.26
N PHE A 92 5.58 6.22 -0.33
CA PHE A 92 4.34 6.93 -0.62
C PHE A 92 3.67 7.49 0.63
N LEU A 93 3.58 6.71 1.71
CA LEU A 93 2.99 7.14 2.97
C LEU A 93 3.74 8.34 3.58
N GLY A 94 5.06 8.35 3.51
CA GLY A 94 5.87 9.49 3.93
C GLY A 94 5.56 10.76 3.11
N TYR A 95 5.44 10.61 1.78
CA TYR A 95 5.04 11.70 0.90
C TYR A 95 3.61 12.18 1.20
N LEU A 96 2.64 11.25 1.30
CA LEU A 96 1.23 11.54 1.58
C LEU A 96 1.09 12.25 2.93
N HIS A 97 1.75 11.75 3.98
CA HIS A 97 1.74 12.38 5.29
C HIS A 97 2.22 13.84 5.22
N ARG A 98 3.33 14.10 4.53
CA ARG A 98 3.84 15.47 4.35
C ARG A 98 2.85 16.36 3.60
N HIS A 99 2.19 15.83 2.57
CA HIS A 99 1.17 16.53 1.79
C HIS A 99 -0.05 16.88 2.66
N LEU A 100 -0.61 15.91 3.38
CA LEU A 100 -1.77 16.10 4.25
C LEU A 100 -1.45 17.05 5.42
N ARG A 101 -0.27 16.92 6.02
CA ARG A 101 0.16 17.79 7.14
C ARG A 101 0.32 19.25 6.72
N ARG A 102 0.76 19.51 5.50
CA ARG A 102 0.82 20.87 4.95
C ARG A 102 -0.57 21.49 4.78
N ALA A 103 -1.55 20.70 4.39
CA ALA A 103 -2.92 21.16 4.24
C ALA A 103 -3.62 21.35 5.59
N GLU A 104 -3.40 20.46 6.56
CA GLU A 104 -4.05 20.46 7.87
C GLU A 104 -3.48 21.54 8.81
N GLY A 105 -2.19 21.89 8.65
CA GLY A 105 -1.50 22.87 9.50
C GLY A 105 -0.82 22.26 10.73
N ALA A 106 -0.24 23.11 11.57
CA ALA A 106 0.66 22.70 12.65
C ALA A 106 -0.03 21.91 13.78
N GLU A 107 -1.28 22.22 14.09
CA GLU A 107 -2.05 21.61 15.19
C GLU A 107 -2.85 20.36 14.76
N GLY A 108 -2.81 20.02 13.48
CA GLY A 108 -3.57 18.91 12.94
C GLY A 108 -3.03 17.54 13.38
N TRP A 109 -3.92 16.60 13.68
CA TRP A 109 -3.61 15.23 14.11
C TRP A 109 -4.08 14.17 13.12
N LEU A 110 -5.01 14.51 12.21
CA LEU A 110 -5.60 13.57 11.25
C LEU A 110 -4.57 13.02 10.26
N ALA A 111 -3.61 13.86 9.83
CA ALA A 111 -2.50 13.40 8.99
C ALA A 111 -1.67 12.30 9.68
N SER A 112 -1.53 12.36 11.01
CA SER A 112 -0.85 11.32 11.80
C SER A 112 -1.69 10.04 11.89
N VAL A 113 -3.02 10.15 11.99
CA VAL A 113 -3.93 8.98 11.95
C VAL A 113 -3.88 8.31 10.59
N ALA A 114 -3.92 9.09 9.48
CA ALA A 114 -3.77 8.55 8.14
C ALA A 114 -2.42 7.81 7.98
N TYR A 115 -1.33 8.41 8.44
CA TYR A 115 0.00 7.80 8.40
C TYR A 115 0.08 6.54 9.25
N GLY A 116 -0.43 6.56 10.48
CA GLY A 116 -0.47 5.41 11.38
C GLY A 116 -1.27 4.24 10.80
N GLY A 117 -2.46 4.51 10.25
CA GLY A 117 -3.26 3.51 9.55
C GLY A 117 -2.51 2.88 8.38
N GLY A 118 -1.83 3.72 7.58
CA GLY A 118 -0.99 3.25 6.48
C GLY A 118 0.18 2.39 6.96
N LEU A 119 0.90 2.78 8.02
CA LEU A 119 2.01 1.99 8.58
C LEU A 119 1.55 0.62 9.07
N VAL A 120 0.42 0.56 9.78
CA VAL A 120 -0.16 -0.71 10.23
C VAL A 120 -0.53 -1.57 9.03
N THR A 121 -1.14 -0.99 7.98
CA THR A 121 -1.45 -1.71 6.74
C THR A 121 -0.20 -2.31 6.11
N VAL A 122 0.89 -1.56 5.99
CA VAL A 122 2.16 -2.08 5.44
C VAL A 122 2.75 -3.18 6.32
N GLY A 123 2.72 -3.01 7.65
CA GLY A 123 3.17 -4.05 8.59
C GLY A 123 2.39 -5.36 8.43
N LEU A 124 1.09 -5.27 8.24
CA LEU A 124 0.23 -6.42 8.00
C LEU A 124 0.47 -7.05 6.61
N LEU A 125 0.75 -6.25 5.57
CA LEU A 125 1.16 -6.77 4.26
C LEU A 125 2.48 -7.53 4.33
N LEU A 126 3.46 -7.02 5.08
CA LEU A 126 4.73 -7.73 5.31
C LEU A 126 4.52 -9.06 6.05
N LEU A 127 3.59 -9.09 7.01
CA LEU A 127 3.25 -10.32 7.72
C LEU A 127 2.57 -11.32 6.79
N LEU A 128 1.68 -10.87 5.90
CA LEU A 128 1.05 -11.72 4.88
C LEU A 128 2.09 -12.34 3.93
N VAL A 129 3.04 -11.55 3.45
CA VAL A 129 4.17 -12.04 2.64
C VAL A 129 4.99 -13.08 3.40
N SER A 130 5.23 -12.86 4.70
CA SER A 130 5.95 -13.80 5.56
C SER A 130 5.23 -15.14 5.71
N PHE A 131 3.89 -15.13 5.76
CA PHE A 131 3.09 -16.36 5.79
C PHE A 131 3.21 -17.14 4.49
N SER A 132 3.15 -16.48 3.33
CA SER A 132 3.31 -17.11 2.02
C SER A 132 4.70 -17.76 1.86
N LEU A 133 5.76 -17.07 2.30
CA LEU A 133 7.12 -17.62 2.30
C LEU A 133 7.23 -18.83 3.25
N ALA A 134 6.68 -18.74 4.46
CA ALA A 134 6.72 -19.83 5.42
C ALA A 134 5.96 -21.07 4.95
N GLU A 135 4.80 -20.87 4.31
CA GLU A 135 3.99 -21.94 3.74
C GLU A 135 4.76 -22.70 2.67
N SER A 136 5.35 -21.99 1.70
CA SER A 136 6.10 -22.60 0.59
C SER A 136 7.34 -23.34 1.06
N GLU A 137 8.05 -22.83 2.06
CA GLU A 137 9.22 -23.48 2.63
C GLU A 137 8.85 -24.73 3.45
N LEU A 138 7.82 -24.65 4.31
CA LEU A 138 7.36 -25.80 5.10
C LEU A 138 6.81 -26.92 4.22
N ALA A 139 6.13 -26.59 3.14
CA ALA A 139 5.67 -27.58 2.16
C ALA A 139 6.85 -28.30 1.49
N ALA A 140 7.97 -27.60 1.23
CA ALA A 140 9.17 -28.16 0.61
C ALA A 140 9.95 -29.11 1.55
N TYR A 141 9.98 -28.84 2.85
CA TYR A 141 10.66 -29.71 3.81
C TYR A 141 9.87 -30.98 4.14
N GLY A 142 8.57 -31.04 3.83
CA GLY A 142 7.75 -32.27 3.91
C GLY A 142 7.47 -32.79 5.32
N GLU A 143 7.92 -32.11 6.37
CA GLU A 143 7.92 -32.64 7.73
C GLU A 143 6.57 -32.51 8.43
N ASP A 144 5.78 -31.44 8.16
CA ASP A 144 4.47 -31.27 8.78
C ASP A 144 3.47 -30.47 7.90
N THR A 145 2.68 -31.20 7.13
CA THR A 145 1.63 -30.63 6.26
C THR A 145 0.54 -29.89 7.05
N GLN A 146 0.36 -30.16 8.35
CA GLN A 146 -0.60 -29.45 9.20
C GLN A 146 -0.12 -28.04 9.53
N VAL A 147 1.17 -27.84 9.75
CA VAL A 147 1.76 -26.52 10.00
C VAL A 147 1.62 -25.65 8.73
N ALA A 148 1.95 -26.19 7.55
CA ALA A 148 1.77 -25.49 6.28
C ALA A 148 0.29 -25.06 6.08
N LYS A 149 -0.67 -25.96 6.35
CA LYS A 149 -2.11 -25.66 6.32
C LYS A 149 -2.48 -24.52 7.27
N THR A 150 -1.87 -24.47 8.45
CA THR A 150 -2.12 -23.41 9.43
C THR A 150 -1.72 -22.04 8.86
N PHE A 151 -0.54 -21.91 8.27
CA PHE A 151 -0.09 -20.67 7.65
C PHE A 151 -0.99 -20.26 6.48
N PHE A 152 -1.41 -21.20 5.64
CA PHE A 152 -2.37 -20.95 4.57
C PHE A 152 -3.70 -20.38 5.10
N VAL A 153 -4.31 -21.03 6.10
CA VAL A 153 -5.59 -20.58 6.70
C VAL A 153 -5.45 -19.21 7.35
N TYR A 154 -4.33 -18.93 8.01
CA TYR A 154 -4.06 -17.61 8.56
C TYR A 154 -3.93 -16.57 7.44
N GLY A 155 -3.17 -16.83 6.40
CA GLY A 155 -3.00 -15.94 5.25
C GLY A 155 -4.34 -15.62 4.58
N TRP A 156 -5.19 -16.62 4.38
CA TRP A 156 -6.52 -16.47 3.79
C TRP A 156 -7.41 -15.51 4.59
N ASN A 157 -7.48 -15.69 5.91
CA ASN A 157 -8.29 -14.83 6.77
C ASN A 157 -7.66 -13.45 7.04
N PHE A 158 -6.35 -13.31 6.81
CA PHE A 158 -5.61 -12.12 7.18
C PHE A 158 -5.97 -10.89 6.34
N THR A 159 -6.50 -11.09 5.12
CA THR A 159 -6.96 -10.01 4.23
C THR A 159 -8.05 -9.15 4.88
N SER A 160 -8.92 -9.76 5.71
CA SER A 160 -9.97 -9.05 6.43
C SER A 160 -9.39 -8.11 7.52
N VAL A 161 -8.25 -8.49 8.13
CA VAL A 161 -7.58 -7.71 9.18
C VAL A 161 -6.93 -6.44 8.61
N LEU A 162 -6.64 -6.39 7.31
CA LEU A 162 -6.12 -5.21 6.62
C LEU A 162 -7.16 -4.09 6.49
N THR A 163 -8.44 -4.42 6.49
CA THR A 163 -9.54 -3.46 6.25
C THR A 163 -9.60 -2.30 7.27
N PRO A 164 -9.53 -2.51 8.61
CA PRO A 164 -9.61 -1.41 9.56
C PRO A 164 -8.48 -0.39 9.46
N PRO A 165 -7.18 -0.75 9.41
CA PRO A 165 -6.12 0.25 9.31
C PRO A 165 -6.10 0.97 7.96
N LEU A 166 -6.41 0.27 6.86
CA LEU A 166 -6.57 0.88 5.55
C LEU A 166 -7.78 1.83 5.53
N GLY A 167 -8.88 1.43 6.17
CA GLY A 167 -10.05 2.29 6.36
C GLY A 167 -9.72 3.56 7.14
N ALA A 168 -8.90 3.48 8.19
CA ALA A 168 -8.43 4.64 8.94
C ALA A 168 -7.60 5.60 8.08
N LEU A 169 -6.70 5.08 7.23
CA LEU A 169 -5.95 5.88 6.25
C LEU A 169 -6.90 6.63 5.31
N VAL A 170 -7.86 5.93 4.70
CA VAL A 170 -8.81 6.52 3.74
C VAL A 170 -9.73 7.54 4.44
N ALA A 171 -10.28 7.20 5.61
CA ALA A 171 -11.18 8.06 6.36
C ALA A 171 -10.52 9.37 6.81
N ALA A 172 -9.33 9.31 7.43
CA ALA A 172 -8.61 10.49 7.84
C ALA A 172 -8.23 11.38 6.66
N THR A 173 -7.78 10.79 5.54
CA THR A 173 -7.48 11.51 4.30
C THR A 173 -8.74 12.18 3.72
N THR A 174 -9.90 11.51 3.78
CA THR A 174 -11.19 12.05 3.34
C THR A 174 -11.59 13.26 4.17
N VAL A 175 -11.49 13.19 5.50
CA VAL A 175 -11.82 14.32 6.39
C VAL A 175 -10.92 15.51 6.10
N ILE A 176 -9.61 15.30 5.90
CA ILE A 176 -8.68 16.37 5.52
C ILE A 176 -9.05 16.95 4.16
N GLY A 177 -9.44 16.11 3.19
CA GLY A 177 -9.91 16.55 1.88
C GLY A 177 -11.12 17.46 1.96
N PHE A 178 -12.12 17.16 2.82
CA PHE A 178 -13.30 18.01 3.00
C PHE A 178 -13.00 19.31 3.74
N ARG A 179 -12.20 19.26 4.80
CA ARG A 179 -11.94 20.42 5.67
C ARG A 179 -10.92 21.40 5.10
N PHE A 180 -9.91 20.89 4.43
CA PHE A 180 -8.73 21.66 4.02
C PHE A 180 -8.47 21.64 2.52
N ALA A 181 -9.38 21.05 1.72
CA ALA A 181 -9.25 20.92 0.27
C ALA A 181 -7.90 20.34 -0.20
N ALA A 182 -7.33 19.41 0.59
CA ALA A 182 -6.05 18.75 0.28
C ALA A 182 -6.12 17.88 -0.99
N LEU A 183 -7.31 17.45 -1.37
CA LEU A 183 -7.60 16.63 -2.56
C LEU A 183 -8.67 17.30 -3.41
N PRO A 184 -8.75 16.97 -4.73
CA PRO A 184 -9.82 17.42 -5.59
C PRO A 184 -11.20 16.97 -5.03
N ARG A 185 -12.19 17.83 -5.11
CA ARG A 185 -13.54 17.57 -4.54
C ARG A 185 -14.15 16.25 -4.97
N TRP A 186 -14.01 15.88 -6.25
CA TRP A 186 -14.54 14.61 -6.76
C TRP A 186 -13.89 13.41 -6.08
N LEU A 187 -12.55 13.45 -5.86
CA LEU A 187 -11.82 12.37 -5.21
C LEU A 187 -12.20 12.27 -3.72
N THR A 188 -12.41 13.40 -3.06
CA THR A 188 -12.88 13.42 -1.66
C THR A 188 -14.26 12.76 -1.51
N TRP A 189 -15.21 13.00 -2.44
CA TRP A 189 -16.50 12.32 -2.44
C TRP A 189 -16.39 10.82 -2.73
N VAL A 190 -15.58 10.44 -3.71
CA VAL A 190 -15.29 9.02 -3.99
C VAL A 190 -14.68 8.33 -2.76
N SER A 191 -13.76 9.00 -2.06
CA SER A 191 -13.15 8.49 -0.83
C SER A 191 -14.19 8.31 0.29
N ALA A 192 -15.14 9.24 0.44
CA ALA A 192 -16.21 9.15 1.43
C ALA A 192 -17.13 7.95 1.16
N LEU A 193 -17.53 7.75 -0.10
CA LEU A 193 -18.32 6.57 -0.50
C LEU A 193 -17.55 5.27 -0.24
N LEU A 194 -16.24 5.27 -0.52
CA LEU A 194 -15.40 4.12 -0.26
C LEU A 194 -15.32 3.79 1.23
N VAL A 195 -15.14 4.80 2.11
CA VAL A 195 -15.15 4.59 3.56
C VAL A 195 -16.48 3.98 4.01
N ALA A 196 -17.60 4.48 3.51
CA ALA A 196 -18.92 3.94 3.83
C ALA A 196 -19.06 2.48 3.35
N ALA A 197 -18.59 2.17 2.15
CA ALA A 197 -18.57 0.81 1.60
C ALA A 197 -17.65 -0.11 2.42
N MET A 198 -16.43 0.32 2.77
CA MET A 198 -15.49 -0.45 3.60
C MET A 198 -16.09 -0.77 4.97
N LEU A 199 -16.76 0.20 5.62
CA LEU A 199 -17.44 -0.03 6.89
C LEU A 199 -18.61 -1.01 6.75
N GLY A 200 -19.43 -0.88 5.69
CA GLY A 200 -20.54 -1.78 5.44
C GLY A 200 -20.10 -3.22 5.19
N ILE A 201 -19.09 -3.42 4.34
CA ILE A 201 -18.60 -4.76 3.98
C ILE A 201 -17.74 -5.36 5.12
N ALA A 202 -17.01 -4.54 5.89
CA ALA A 202 -16.28 -5.02 7.07
C ALA A 202 -17.20 -5.71 8.08
N LEU A 203 -18.48 -5.34 8.13
CA LEU A 203 -19.48 -5.99 8.97
C LEU A 203 -19.90 -7.38 8.44
N THR A 204 -19.65 -7.68 7.16
CA THR A 204 -19.95 -8.99 6.54
C THR A 204 -18.79 -9.97 6.62
N GLY A 205 -17.58 -9.51 7.01
CA GLY A 205 -16.37 -10.34 7.10
C GLY A 205 -15.68 -10.63 5.77
N GLU A 206 -16.11 -9.98 4.68
CA GLU A 206 -15.55 -10.17 3.35
C GLU A 206 -14.20 -9.43 3.19
N GLY A 207 -13.22 -10.04 2.52
CA GLY A 207 -11.90 -9.45 2.24
C GLY A 207 -11.86 -8.45 1.07
N LEU A 208 -12.95 -8.34 0.30
CA LEU A 208 -13.07 -7.48 -0.87
C LEU A 208 -12.69 -5.99 -0.64
N PRO A 209 -13.01 -5.38 0.53
CA PRO A 209 -12.68 -3.97 0.80
C PRO A 209 -11.20 -3.64 0.71
N THR A 210 -10.31 -4.60 1.00
CA THR A 210 -8.87 -4.41 0.96
C THR A 210 -8.37 -4.08 -0.45
N PHE A 211 -8.82 -4.82 -1.47
CA PHE A 211 -8.44 -4.58 -2.86
C PHE A 211 -8.95 -3.23 -3.38
N ILE A 212 -10.18 -2.86 -3.01
CA ILE A 212 -10.76 -1.56 -3.36
C ILE A 212 -9.95 -0.43 -2.70
N GLY A 213 -9.54 -0.61 -1.44
CA GLY A 213 -8.70 0.34 -0.71
C GLY A 213 -7.31 0.51 -1.34
N LEU A 214 -6.68 -0.57 -1.80
CA LEU A 214 -5.42 -0.51 -2.55
C LEU A 214 -5.61 0.23 -3.88
N GLY A 215 -6.68 -0.04 -4.61
CA GLY A 215 -7.04 0.70 -5.83
C GLY A 215 -7.17 2.21 -5.57
N TRP A 216 -7.77 2.60 -4.43
CA TRP A 216 -7.83 4.00 -4.01
C TRP A 216 -6.43 4.60 -3.77
N VAL A 217 -5.51 3.87 -3.16
CA VAL A 217 -4.11 4.32 -3.00
C VAL A 217 -3.49 4.65 -4.35
N ALA A 218 -3.69 3.80 -5.37
CA ALA A 218 -3.19 4.04 -6.72
C ALA A 218 -3.78 5.32 -7.33
N VAL A 219 -5.10 5.53 -7.19
CA VAL A 219 -5.77 6.72 -7.72
C VAL A 219 -5.28 8.00 -7.02
N VAL A 220 -5.18 8.00 -5.69
CA VAL A 220 -4.64 9.15 -4.94
C VAL A 220 -3.21 9.44 -5.35
N SER A 221 -2.37 8.42 -5.44
CA SER A 221 -0.98 8.51 -5.87
C SER A 221 -0.88 9.16 -7.26
N LEU A 222 -1.68 8.70 -8.22
CA LEU A 222 -1.69 9.24 -9.58
C LEU A 222 -2.18 10.69 -9.64
N VAL A 223 -3.22 11.01 -8.89
CA VAL A 223 -3.75 12.40 -8.81
C VAL A 223 -2.72 13.35 -8.25
N LEU A 224 -2.05 12.97 -7.15
CA LEU A 224 -0.99 13.77 -6.53
C LEU A 224 0.22 13.93 -7.47
N PHE A 225 0.57 12.86 -8.20
CA PHE A 225 1.62 12.94 -9.21
C PHE A 225 1.28 13.94 -10.32
N VAL A 226 0.05 13.88 -10.87
CA VAL A 226 -0.41 14.81 -11.92
C VAL A 226 -0.45 16.25 -11.41
N GLN A 227 -0.90 16.48 -10.17
CA GLN A 227 -0.88 17.82 -9.56
C GLN A 227 0.55 18.35 -9.43
N THR A 228 1.46 17.56 -8.85
CA THR A 228 2.88 17.93 -8.71
C THR A 228 3.55 18.17 -10.06
N TRP A 229 3.10 17.49 -11.12
CA TRP A 229 3.56 17.68 -12.49
C TRP A 229 3.02 18.96 -13.12
N ARG A 230 1.74 19.28 -12.89
CA ARG A 230 1.08 20.48 -13.46
C ARG A 230 1.55 21.80 -12.86
N ASP A 231 1.98 21.79 -11.62
CA ASP A 231 2.53 22.98 -10.95
C ASP A 231 3.94 23.36 -11.47
N ARG A 232 4.28 22.90 -12.68
CA ARG A 232 5.43 23.32 -13.47
C ARG A 232 5.12 24.62 -14.17
#